data_2645b31ab47e4e3528446288bbb28c82
#
_entry.id   2645b31ab47e4e3528446288bbb28c82
#
_cell.length_a   1.000
_cell.length_b   1.000
_cell.length_c   1.000
_cell.angle_alpha   90.00
_cell.angle_beta   90.00
_cell.angle_gamma   90.00
#
_symmetry.space_group_name_H-M   'P 1'
#
loop_
_entity.id
_entity.type
_entity.pdbx_description
1 polymer ?
#
loop_
_entity_poly.entity_id
_entity_poly.type
_entity_poly.pdbx_seq_one_letter_code
_entity_poly.pdbx_strand_id
1 'polypeptide(L)'
;MAGRPVDHQRRAELLDAVVDYTVEHGFSEVSWRPVAAALGVSPTTLVHRFGTKEQMLEAILGRLRERIFTATSDLAREHPGLATAARAAWTRTSDPQRAAEFRLFFAVYGRALQAPQQFAGFLERVVAGWMSALVDAQGPDADPATATRTATLVIATIRGLLLDLLATGDRDRVQDAAESFLASLEHPARPPEMPAAQRRPVDL
;
A
#
# COMPACT_ATOMS: atom_id res chain seq x y z
N MET A 1 14.15 17.17 -29.54
CA MET A 1 15.37 16.54 -29.03
C MET A 1 14.96 15.50 -28.00
N ALA A 2 15.05 14.21 -28.34
CA ALA A 2 14.72 13.13 -27.43
C ALA A 2 15.77 13.09 -26.31
N GLY A 3 15.35 13.43 -25.07
CA GLY A 3 16.20 13.35 -23.89
C GLY A 3 16.59 11.89 -23.63
N ARG A 4 17.87 11.65 -23.45
CA ARG A 4 18.59 10.38 -23.37
C ARG A 4 17.88 9.30 -22.55
N PRO A 5 17.55 8.12 -23.12
CA PRO A 5 17.06 6.95 -22.36
C PRO A 5 17.98 6.56 -21.20
N VAL A 6 19.29 6.74 -21.38
CA VAL A 6 20.35 6.45 -20.39
C VAL A 6 20.22 7.27 -19.08
N ASP A 7 19.64 8.46 -19.13
CA ASP A 7 19.54 9.33 -17.96
C ASP A 7 18.34 8.98 -17.08
N HIS A 8 17.25 8.54 -17.66
CA HIS A 8 16.07 8.05 -16.92
C HIS A 8 16.35 6.74 -16.23
N GLN A 9 17.06 5.81 -16.86
CA GLN A 9 17.42 4.54 -16.26
C GLN A 9 18.35 4.73 -15.06
N ARG A 10 19.41 5.55 -15.20
CA ARG A 10 20.32 5.88 -14.09
C ARG A 10 19.62 6.57 -12.92
N ARG A 11 18.62 7.42 -13.22
CA ARG A 11 17.82 8.06 -12.18
C ARG A 11 16.96 7.03 -11.44
N ALA A 12 16.36 6.06 -12.15
CA ALA A 12 15.58 5.00 -11.56
C ALA A 12 16.43 4.08 -10.68
N GLU A 13 17.59 3.64 -11.16
CA GLU A 13 18.55 2.83 -10.41
C GLU A 13 19.02 3.54 -9.12
N LEU A 14 19.32 4.84 -9.22
CA LEU A 14 19.70 5.63 -8.06
C LEU A 14 18.54 5.78 -7.06
N LEU A 15 17.31 5.95 -7.55
CA LEU A 15 16.12 6.01 -6.70
C LEU A 15 15.89 4.68 -5.98
N ASP A 16 16.07 3.56 -6.67
CA ASP A 16 15.95 2.23 -6.06
C ASP A 16 16.96 2.06 -4.93
N ALA A 17 18.22 2.43 -5.14
CA ALA A 17 19.25 2.37 -4.11
C ALA A 17 18.97 3.32 -2.92
N VAL A 18 18.40 4.51 -3.17
CA VAL A 18 17.96 5.43 -2.10
C VAL A 18 16.81 4.83 -1.30
N VAL A 19 15.86 4.17 -1.97
CA VAL A 19 14.75 3.47 -1.29
C VAL A 19 15.28 2.33 -0.43
N ASP A 20 16.20 1.50 -0.94
CA ASP A 20 16.79 0.40 -0.19
C ASP A 20 17.53 0.90 1.06
N TYR A 21 18.33 1.96 0.91
CA TYR A 21 18.96 2.63 2.06
C TYR A 21 17.91 3.10 3.09
N THR A 22 16.80 3.70 2.61
CA THR A 22 15.75 4.22 3.49
C THR A 22 14.99 3.11 4.21
N VAL A 23 14.80 1.97 3.55
CA VAL A 23 14.19 0.76 4.16
C VAL A 23 15.08 0.22 5.28
N GLU A 24 16.40 0.22 5.08
CA GLU A 24 17.36 -0.32 6.05
C GLU A 24 17.56 0.61 7.25
N HIS A 25 17.68 1.93 7.02
CA HIS A 25 18.09 2.90 8.05
C HIS A 25 16.94 3.72 8.64
N GLY A 26 15.74 3.63 8.05
CA GLY A 26 14.57 4.39 8.46
C GLY A 26 14.49 5.79 7.87
N PHE A 27 13.28 6.34 7.93
CA PHE A 27 12.93 7.61 7.28
C PHE A 27 13.57 8.85 7.93
N SER A 28 13.84 8.83 9.23
CA SER A 28 14.47 9.92 9.99
C SER A 28 15.90 10.18 9.54
N GLU A 29 16.62 9.14 9.13
CA GLU A 29 18.01 9.19 8.71
C GLU A 29 18.20 9.67 7.26
N VAL A 30 17.10 9.89 6.53
CA VAL A 30 17.18 10.33 5.12
C VAL A 30 17.63 11.78 5.04
N SER A 31 18.91 11.96 4.72
CA SER A 31 19.51 13.27 4.40
C SER A 31 20.60 13.10 3.35
N TRP A 32 20.94 14.20 2.67
CA TRP A 32 21.84 14.15 1.51
C TRP A 32 23.19 13.50 1.79
N ARG A 33 23.81 13.80 2.91
CA ARG A 33 25.18 13.34 3.20
C ARG A 33 25.25 11.84 3.53
N PRO A 34 24.46 11.29 4.47
CA PRO A 34 24.46 9.86 4.75
C PRO A 34 24.08 9.02 3.53
N VAL A 35 23.02 9.40 2.82
CA VAL A 35 22.58 8.70 1.61
C VAL A 35 23.66 8.73 0.52
N ALA A 36 24.26 9.89 0.25
CA ALA A 36 25.32 10.03 -0.75
C ALA A 36 26.55 9.19 -0.40
N ALA A 37 26.96 9.18 0.86
CA ALA A 37 28.08 8.39 1.34
C ALA A 37 27.83 6.88 1.18
N ALA A 38 26.63 6.41 1.55
CA ALA A 38 26.25 5.00 1.42
C ALA A 38 26.22 4.54 -0.05
N LEU A 39 25.81 5.42 -0.96
CA LEU A 39 25.68 5.11 -2.40
C LEU A 39 26.96 5.42 -3.21
N GLY A 40 28.00 5.91 -2.59
CA GLY A 40 29.25 6.27 -3.28
C GLY A 40 29.10 7.42 -4.30
N VAL A 41 28.14 8.32 -4.08
CA VAL A 41 27.91 9.48 -4.94
C VAL A 41 28.13 10.79 -4.19
N SER A 42 28.23 11.91 -4.90
CA SER A 42 28.29 13.22 -4.22
C SER A 42 26.89 13.68 -3.76
N PRO A 43 26.79 14.42 -2.64
CA PRO A 43 25.50 15.06 -2.26
C PRO A 43 24.95 15.95 -3.38
N THR A 44 25.80 16.62 -4.13
CA THR A 44 25.41 17.44 -5.29
C THR A 44 24.74 16.62 -6.39
N THR A 45 25.18 15.37 -6.59
CA THR A 45 24.55 14.44 -7.53
C THR A 45 23.11 14.16 -7.12
N LEU A 46 22.84 13.89 -5.84
CA LEU A 46 21.49 13.66 -5.33
C LEU A 46 20.60 14.90 -5.48
N VAL A 47 21.12 16.07 -5.10
CA VAL A 47 20.39 17.34 -5.26
C VAL A 47 20.06 17.60 -6.73
N HIS A 48 21.01 17.38 -7.64
CA HIS A 48 20.78 17.56 -9.08
C HIS A 48 19.72 16.59 -9.62
N ARG A 49 19.64 15.36 -9.08
CA ARG A 49 18.71 14.31 -9.55
C ARG A 49 17.33 14.39 -8.93
N PHE A 50 17.25 14.79 -7.67
CA PHE A 50 16.01 14.74 -6.88
C PHE A 50 15.48 16.11 -6.45
N GLY A 51 16.27 17.19 -6.62
CA GLY A 51 15.85 18.55 -6.27
C GLY A 51 15.95 18.85 -4.77
N THR A 52 14.85 19.24 -4.13
CA THR A 52 14.81 19.50 -2.69
C THR A 52 14.70 18.19 -1.88
N LYS A 53 14.90 18.30 -0.56
CA LYS A 53 14.72 17.15 0.34
C LYS A 53 13.29 16.61 0.27
N GLU A 54 12.31 17.49 0.20
CA GLU A 54 10.89 17.14 0.08
C GLU A 54 10.62 16.39 -1.22
N GLN A 55 11.18 16.85 -2.34
CA GLN A 55 11.06 16.18 -3.64
C GLN A 55 11.73 14.79 -3.64
N MET A 56 12.87 14.65 -2.98
CA MET A 56 13.51 13.34 -2.79
C MET A 56 12.64 12.40 -1.96
N LEU A 57 12.09 12.89 -0.85
CA LEU A 57 11.17 12.12 -0.02
C LEU A 57 9.92 11.70 -0.80
N GLU A 58 9.33 12.60 -1.57
CA GLU A 58 8.18 12.27 -2.42
C GLU A 58 8.53 11.20 -3.47
N ALA A 59 9.73 11.28 -4.07
CA ALA A 59 10.20 10.26 -5.01
C ALA A 59 10.39 8.89 -4.32
N ILE A 60 10.98 8.86 -3.12
CA ILE A 60 11.13 7.64 -2.30
C ILE A 60 9.76 7.01 -2.04
N LEU A 61 8.78 7.82 -1.60
CA LEU A 61 7.43 7.37 -1.30
C LEU A 61 6.70 6.85 -2.53
N GLY A 62 6.83 7.55 -3.64
CA GLY A 62 6.29 7.13 -4.93
C GLY A 62 6.83 5.75 -5.31
N ARG A 63 8.14 5.55 -5.21
CA ARG A 63 8.79 4.29 -5.56
C ARG A 63 8.46 3.15 -4.61
N LEU A 64 8.44 3.42 -3.30
CA LEU A 64 8.02 2.44 -2.29
C LEU A 64 6.57 2.00 -2.53
N ARG A 65 5.67 2.94 -2.80
CA ARG A 65 4.29 2.65 -3.15
C ARG A 65 4.20 1.79 -4.42
N GLU A 66 4.97 2.11 -5.46
CA GLU A 66 5.01 1.32 -6.69
C GLU A 66 5.45 -0.12 -6.41
N ARG A 67 6.53 -0.32 -5.65
CA ARG A 67 7.00 -1.66 -5.26
C ARG A 67 5.93 -2.46 -4.51
N ILE A 68 5.24 -1.83 -3.56
CA ILE A 68 4.16 -2.45 -2.79
C ILE A 68 2.95 -2.72 -3.68
N PHE A 69 2.54 -1.75 -4.51
CA PHE A 69 1.32 -1.83 -5.31
C PHE A 69 1.46 -2.78 -6.50
N THR A 70 2.50 -2.64 -7.33
CA THR A 70 2.69 -3.48 -8.52
C THR A 70 2.65 -4.95 -8.17
N ALA A 71 3.37 -5.28 -7.12
CA ALA A 71 3.43 -6.63 -6.62
C ALA A 71 2.08 -7.19 -6.12
N THR A 72 1.19 -6.34 -5.62
CA THR A 72 -0.14 -6.76 -5.12
C THR A 72 -1.18 -6.77 -6.22
N SER A 73 -1.13 -5.84 -7.17
CA SER A 73 -2.05 -5.78 -8.31
C SER A 73 -1.79 -6.91 -9.31
N ASP A 74 -0.56 -7.36 -9.46
CA ASP A 74 -0.23 -8.52 -10.29
C ASP A 74 -0.86 -9.78 -9.69
N LEU A 75 -0.73 -9.98 -8.37
CA LEU A 75 -1.37 -11.08 -7.66
C LEU A 75 -2.91 -11.07 -7.80
N ALA A 76 -3.54 -9.90 -7.70
CA ALA A 76 -5.00 -9.79 -7.85
C ALA A 76 -5.46 -10.13 -9.29
N ARG A 77 -4.64 -9.84 -10.30
CA ARG A 77 -4.92 -10.21 -11.71
C ARG A 77 -4.72 -11.71 -11.99
N GLU A 78 -3.74 -12.31 -11.36
CA GLU A 78 -3.44 -13.74 -11.48
C GLU A 78 -4.46 -14.61 -10.73
N HIS A 79 -5.14 -14.03 -9.74
CA HIS A 79 -6.05 -14.73 -8.83
C HIS A 79 -7.44 -14.10 -8.87
N PRO A 80 -8.33 -14.52 -9.80
CA PRO A 80 -9.68 -13.99 -9.87
C PRO A 80 -10.49 -14.35 -8.62
N GLY A 81 -11.28 -13.38 -8.16
CA GLY A 81 -12.09 -13.51 -6.95
C GLY A 81 -11.51 -12.77 -5.76
N LEU A 82 -12.39 -12.07 -5.03
CA LEU A 82 -12.02 -11.20 -3.93
C LEU A 82 -11.25 -11.92 -2.83
N ALA A 83 -11.72 -13.09 -2.39
CA ALA A 83 -11.08 -13.85 -1.32
C ALA A 83 -9.67 -14.29 -1.70
N THR A 84 -9.48 -14.75 -2.95
CA THR A 84 -8.17 -15.15 -3.46
C THR A 84 -7.22 -13.98 -3.58
N ALA A 85 -7.69 -12.83 -4.10
CA ALA A 85 -6.92 -11.61 -4.19
C ALA A 85 -6.53 -11.07 -2.79
N ALA A 86 -7.46 -11.11 -1.83
CA ALA A 86 -7.20 -10.71 -0.45
C ALA A 86 -6.18 -11.63 0.24
N ARG A 87 -6.28 -12.95 0.02
CA ARG A 87 -5.32 -13.95 0.54
C ARG A 87 -3.93 -13.72 -0.03
N ALA A 88 -3.81 -13.52 -1.33
CA ALA A 88 -2.54 -13.21 -1.99
C ALA A 88 -1.93 -11.91 -1.46
N ALA A 89 -2.75 -10.88 -1.26
CA ALA A 89 -2.33 -9.62 -0.65
C ALA A 89 -1.82 -9.83 0.78
N TRP A 90 -2.53 -10.61 1.61
CA TRP A 90 -2.09 -10.92 2.97
C TRP A 90 -0.77 -11.67 2.98
N THR A 91 -0.66 -12.78 2.25
CA THR A 91 0.57 -13.59 2.17
C THR A 91 1.78 -12.74 1.82
N ARG A 92 1.61 -11.84 0.84
CA ARG A 92 2.71 -10.98 0.41
C ARG A 92 3.05 -9.89 1.43
N THR A 93 2.05 -9.27 2.05
CA THR A 93 2.30 -8.15 2.99
C THR A 93 2.80 -8.64 4.34
N SER A 94 2.43 -9.85 4.76
CA SER A 94 2.86 -10.47 6.01
C SER A 94 4.20 -11.21 5.90
N ASP A 95 4.84 -11.23 4.72
CA ASP A 95 6.15 -11.83 4.51
C ASP A 95 7.21 -11.14 5.40
N PRO A 96 7.94 -11.90 6.24
CA PRO A 96 8.98 -11.35 7.10
C PRO A 96 10.06 -10.58 6.34
N GLN A 97 10.39 -11.00 5.12
CA GLN A 97 11.40 -10.34 4.28
C GLN A 97 10.99 -8.92 3.88
N ARG A 98 9.69 -8.62 3.91
CA ARG A 98 9.15 -7.31 3.58
C ARG A 98 8.80 -6.44 4.79
N ALA A 99 9.02 -6.94 5.99
CA ALA A 99 8.65 -6.23 7.22
C ALA A 99 9.27 -4.83 7.31
N ALA A 100 10.52 -4.66 6.86
CA ALA A 100 11.19 -3.35 6.86
C ALA A 100 10.53 -2.34 5.91
N GLU A 101 10.11 -2.77 4.71
CA GLU A 101 9.37 -1.94 3.75
C GLU A 101 8.05 -1.44 4.36
N PHE A 102 7.31 -2.33 5.03
CA PHE A 102 6.02 -1.97 5.62
C PHE A 102 6.15 -1.14 6.90
N ARG A 103 7.21 -1.33 7.70
CA ARG A 103 7.53 -0.39 8.80
C ARG A 103 7.79 1.02 8.27
N LEU A 104 8.58 1.12 7.21
CA LEU A 104 8.81 2.39 6.53
C LEU A 104 7.50 3.00 5.99
N PHE A 105 6.68 2.19 5.32
CA PHE A 105 5.38 2.62 4.81
C PHE A 105 4.48 3.21 5.91
N PHE A 106 4.34 2.53 7.05
CA PHE A 106 3.51 3.03 8.16
C PHE A 106 4.12 4.25 8.86
N ALA A 107 5.44 4.33 8.98
CA ALA A 107 6.11 5.52 9.54
C ALA A 107 5.83 6.76 8.68
N VAL A 108 5.92 6.62 7.37
CA VAL A 108 5.60 7.68 6.43
C VAL A 108 4.12 8.02 6.44
N TYR A 109 3.25 7.02 6.47
CA TYR A 109 1.81 7.22 6.50
C TYR A 109 1.41 8.02 7.76
N GLY A 110 1.95 7.64 8.92
CA GLY A 110 1.74 8.40 10.16
C GLY A 110 2.20 9.86 10.06
N ARG A 111 3.38 10.10 9.46
CA ARG A 111 3.87 11.46 9.23
C ARG A 111 3.01 12.23 8.23
N ALA A 112 2.55 11.58 7.17
CA ALA A 112 1.69 12.21 6.16
C ALA A 112 0.35 12.68 6.74
N LEU A 113 -0.22 11.93 7.69
CA LEU A 113 -1.43 12.33 8.41
C LEU A 113 -1.21 13.56 9.32
N GLN A 114 0.02 13.77 9.82
CA GLN A 114 0.37 14.93 10.63
C GLN A 114 0.68 16.17 9.78
N ALA A 115 1.08 16.01 8.53
CA ALA A 115 1.44 17.09 7.61
C ALA A 115 0.82 16.88 6.21
N PRO A 116 -0.52 16.80 6.10
CA PRO A 116 -1.20 16.34 4.88
C PRO A 116 -0.86 17.16 3.64
N GLN A 117 -0.64 18.46 3.79
CA GLN A 117 -0.30 19.32 2.65
C GLN A 117 1.07 18.98 2.03
N GLN A 118 2.04 18.56 2.86
CA GLN A 118 3.38 18.17 2.37
C GLN A 118 3.37 16.81 1.66
N PHE A 119 2.37 15.97 1.94
CA PHE A 119 2.27 14.61 1.43
C PHE A 119 0.96 14.37 0.63
N ALA A 120 0.36 15.43 0.08
CA ALA A 120 -0.92 15.35 -0.61
C ALA A 120 -0.91 14.28 -1.73
N GLY A 121 0.11 14.29 -2.58
CA GLY A 121 0.25 13.31 -3.65
C GLY A 121 0.42 11.86 -3.18
N PHE A 122 1.01 11.64 -2.00
CA PHE A 122 1.04 10.31 -1.39
C PHE A 122 -0.33 9.90 -0.86
N LEU A 123 -1.00 10.77 -0.09
CA LEU A 123 -2.30 10.50 0.52
C LEU A 123 -3.39 10.24 -0.52
N GLU A 124 -3.42 11.00 -1.61
CA GLU A 124 -4.36 10.80 -2.73
C GLU A 124 -4.23 9.40 -3.35
N ARG A 125 -3.02 8.87 -3.41
CA ARG A 125 -2.72 7.62 -4.11
C ARG A 125 -2.54 6.41 -3.21
N VAL A 126 -2.43 6.61 -1.90
CA VAL A 126 -2.07 5.54 -0.94
C VAL A 126 -3.08 4.39 -0.87
N VAL A 127 -4.32 4.66 -1.25
CA VAL A 127 -5.43 3.67 -1.26
C VAL A 127 -5.84 3.31 -2.69
N ALA A 128 -5.71 4.25 -3.63
CA ALA A 128 -6.32 4.17 -4.96
C ALA A 128 -6.00 2.87 -5.72
N GLY A 129 -4.74 2.45 -5.72
CA GLY A 129 -4.33 1.25 -6.44
C GLY A 129 -4.88 -0.05 -5.84
N TRP A 130 -4.87 -0.17 -4.51
CA TRP A 130 -5.48 -1.30 -3.82
C TRP A 130 -6.98 -1.36 -4.02
N MET A 131 -7.64 -0.20 -3.97
CA MET A 131 -9.07 -0.07 -4.18
C MET A 131 -9.46 -0.59 -5.57
N SER A 132 -8.78 -0.12 -6.63
CA SER A 132 -9.06 -0.58 -7.99
C SER A 132 -8.89 -2.09 -8.12
N ALA A 133 -7.77 -2.65 -7.69
CA ALA A 133 -7.50 -4.08 -7.82
C ALA A 133 -8.53 -4.97 -7.08
N LEU A 134 -8.96 -4.56 -5.89
CA LEU A 134 -9.94 -5.32 -5.11
C LEU A 134 -11.38 -5.12 -5.61
N VAL A 135 -11.71 -3.98 -6.22
CA VAL A 135 -12.99 -3.78 -6.90
C VAL A 135 -13.05 -4.67 -8.14
N ASP A 136 -12.00 -4.64 -8.97
CA ASP A 136 -11.91 -5.44 -10.20
C ASP A 136 -11.97 -6.95 -9.91
N ALA A 137 -11.38 -7.41 -8.80
CA ALA A 137 -11.41 -8.81 -8.38
C ALA A 137 -12.82 -9.34 -8.01
N GLN A 138 -13.79 -8.45 -7.79
CA GLN A 138 -15.18 -8.83 -7.52
C GLN A 138 -16.00 -9.13 -8.78
N GLY A 139 -15.42 -8.87 -9.95
CA GLY A 139 -16.03 -9.13 -11.25
C GLY A 139 -16.94 -8.00 -11.76
N PRO A 140 -17.29 -8.07 -13.06
CA PRO A 140 -18.03 -6.99 -13.73
C PRO A 140 -19.48 -6.86 -13.29
N ASP A 141 -20.06 -7.91 -12.71
CA ASP A 141 -21.47 -7.94 -12.28
C ASP A 141 -21.66 -7.45 -10.84
N ALA A 142 -20.57 -7.10 -10.14
CA ALA A 142 -20.66 -6.61 -8.78
C ALA A 142 -21.28 -5.21 -8.72
N ASP A 143 -22.22 -5.00 -7.80
CA ASP A 143 -22.75 -3.67 -7.53
C ASP A 143 -21.62 -2.70 -7.10
N PRO A 144 -21.40 -1.58 -7.80
CA PRO A 144 -20.22 -0.72 -7.56
C PRO A 144 -20.12 -0.19 -6.15
N ALA A 145 -21.25 0.15 -5.51
CA ALA A 145 -21.27 0.65 -4.14
C ALA A 145 -20.88 -0.46 -3.13
N THR A 146 -21.38 -1.65 -3.35
CA THR A 146 -21.05 -2.84 -2.55
C THR A 146 -19.58 -3.25 -2.75
N ALA A 147 -19.11 -3.27 -4.00
CA ALA A 147 -17.72 -3.59 -4.32
C ALA A 147 -16.74 -2.62 -3.66
N THR A 148 -17.01 -1.32 -3.72
CA THR A 148 -16.19 -0.30 -3.06
C THR A 148 -16.18 -0.46 -1.54
N ARG A 149 -17.34 -0.70 -0.92
CA ARG A 149 -17.46 -0.92 0.53
C ARG A 149 -16.68 -2.15 0.97
N THR A 150 -16.80 -3.25 0.25
CA THR A 150 -16.09 -4.50 0.56
C THR A 150 -14.58 -4.35 0.38
N ALA A 151 -14.13 -3.72 -0.71
CA ALA A 151 -12.72 -3.41 -0.93
C ALA A 151 -12.15 -2.53 0.19
N THR A 152 -12.91 -1.54 0.67
CA THR A 152 -12.51 -0.70 1.81
C THR A 152 -12.31 -1.51 3.08
N LEU A 153 -13.22 -2.44 3.38
CA LEU A 153 -13.11 -3.31 4.56
C LEU A 153 -11.90 -4.24 4.45
N VAL A 154 -11.66 -4.82 3.28
CA VAL A 154 -10.47 -5.67 3.04
C VAL A 154 -9.18 -4.89 3.28
N ILE A 155 -9.06 -3.70 2.71
CA ILE A 155 -7.87 -2.85 2.90
C ILE A 155 -7.68 -2.49 4.37
N ALA A 156 -8.74 -2.07 5.05
CA ALA A 156 -8.68 -1.67 6.45
C ALA A 156 -8.26 -2.85 7.35
N THR A 157 -8.83 -4.03 7.12
CA THR A 157 -8.51 -5.25 7.90
C THR A 157 -7.07 -5.70 7.66
N ILE A 158 -6.63 -5.86 6.41
CA ILE A 158 -5.25 -6.28 6.10
C ILE A 158 -4.24 -5.29 6.69
N ARG A 159 -4.47 -3.98 6.56
CA ARG A 159 -3.58 -2.96 7.15
C ARG A 159 -3.54 -3.01 8.67
N GLY A 160 -4.69 -3.20 9.32
CA GLY A 160 -4.78 -3.33 10.77
C GLY A 160 -4.04 -4.56 11.29
N LEU A 161 -4.26 -5.72 10.68
CA LEU A 161 -3.56 -6.96 11.02
C LEU A 161 -2.06 -6.86 10.77
N LEU A 162 -1.66 -6.25 9.66
CA LEU A 162 -0.25 -6.05 9.36
C LEU A 162 0.43 -5.10 10.37
N LEU A 163 -0.23 -4.01 10.74
CA LEU A 163 0.27 -3.08 11.75
C LEU A 163 0.43 -3.78 13.11
N ASP A 164 -0.54 -4.58 13.51
CA ASP A 164 -0.49 -5.38 14.74
C ASP A 164 0.67 -6.40 14.68
N LEU A 165 0.82 -7.13 13.57
CA LEU A 165 1.92 -8.07 13.37
C LEU A 165 3.29 -7.38 13.49
N LEU A 166 3.46 -6.21 12.88
CA LEU A 166 4.71 -5.46 12.93
C LEU A 166 5.01 -4.88 14.32
N ALA A 167 3.97 -4.55 15.09
CA ALA A 167 4.09 -3.99 16.42
C ALA A 167 4.37 -5.06 17.49
N THR A 168 3.70 -6.21 17.39
CA THR A 168 3.74 -7.25 18.44
C THR A 168 4.68 -8.39 18.12
N GLY A 169 4.88 -8.71 16.85
CA GLY A 169 5.60 -9.90 16.40
C GLY A 169 4.83 -11.22 16.61
N ASP A 170 3.61 -11.17 17.15
CA ASP A 170 2.78 -12.33 17.46
C ASP A 170 2.11 -12.90 16.19
N ARG A 171 2.93 -13.63 15.44
CA ARG A 171 2.57 -14.15 14.12
C ARG A 171 1.40 -15.14 14.18
N ASP A 172 1.40 -16.03 15.16
CA ASP A 172 0.40 -17.09 15.25
C ASP A 172 -0.99 -16.50 15.48
N ARG A 173 -1.12 -15.61 16.46
CA ARG A 173 -2.38 -14.92 16.76
C ARG A 173 -2.89 -14.09 15.58
N VAL A 174 -2.00 -13.33 14.92
CA VAL A 174 -2.39 -12.47 13.81
C VAL A 174 -2.70 -13.29 12.56
N GLN A 175 -2.01 -14.40 12.33
CA GLN A 175 -2.31 -15.31 11.22
C GLN A 175 -3.68 -15.96 11.41
N ASP A 176 -4.02 -16.43 12.60
CA ASP A 176 -5.35 -17.00 12.90
C ASP A 176 -6.47 -15.99 12.65
N ALA A 177 -6.26 -14.73 13.04
CA ALA A 177 -7.22 -13.66 12.78
C ALA A 177 -7.34 -13.36 11.27
N ALA A 178 -6.23 -13.37 10.54
CA ALA A 178 -6.23 -13.20 9.09
C ALA A 178 -6.98 -14.32 8.37
N GLU A 179 -6.74 -15.58 8.75
CA GLU A 179 -7.44 -16.72 8.15
C GLU A 179 -8.94 -16.68 8.43
N SER A 180 -9.35 -16.30 9.64
CA SER A 180 -10.77 -16.12 10.00
C SER A 180 -11.43 -15.04 9.12
N PHE A 181 -10.74 -13.91 8.91
CA PHE A 181 -11.23 -12.85 8.05
C PHE A 181 -11.33 -13.32 6.59
N LEU A 182 -10.28 -13.96 6.06
CA LEU A 182 -10.25 -14.43 4.67
C LEU A 182 -11.32 -15.48 4.40
N ALA A 183 -11.57 -16.39 5.34
CA ALA A 183 -12.65 -17.37 5.24
C ALA A 183 -14.04 -16.70 5.17
N SER A 184 -14.23 -15.59 5.86
CA SER A 184 -15.49 -14.82 5.80
C SER A 184 -15.76 -14.20 4.42
N LEU A 185 -14.71 -13.95 3.62
CA LEU A 185 -14.85 -13.45 2.24
C LEU A 185 -15.25 -14.57 1.26
N GLU A 186 -14.92 -15.82 1.55
CA GLU A 186 -15.32 -16.99 0.76
C GLU A 186 -16.79 -17.34 0.98
N HIS A 187 -17.29 -17.07 2.19
CA HIS A 187 -18.67 -17.36 2.59
C HIS A 187 -19.34 -16.09 3.13
N PRO A 188 -19.68 -15.12 2.27
CA PRO A 188 -20.33 -13.90 2.71
C PRO A 188 -21.64 -14.25 3.41
N ALA A 189 -21.78 -13.81 4.67
CA ALA A 189 -23.01 -14.00 5.42
C ALA A 189 -24.18 -13.42 4.62
N ARG A 190 -25.21 -14.23 4.41
CA ARG A 190 -26.45 -13.80 3.76
C ARG A 190 -26.98 -12.59 4.54
N PRO A 191 -27.28 -11.44 3.89
CA PRO A 191 -27.89 -10.32 4.59
C PRO A 191 -29.07 -10.82 5.40
N PRO A 192 -29.26 -10.37 6.65
CA PRO A 192 -30.45 -10.73 7.42
C PRO A 192 -31.68 -10.35 6.58
N GLU A 193 -32.55 -11.33 6.32
CA GLU A 193 -33.84 -11.07 5.67
C GLU A 193 -34.60 -10.09 6.57
N MET A 194 -34.74 -8.84 6.14
CA MET A 194 -35.55 -7.86 6.83
C MET A 194 -36.96 -8.39 6.91
N PRO A 195 -37.58 -8.54 8.11
CA PRO A 195 -38.97 -8.95 8.22
C PRO A 195 -39.87 -8.02 7.37
N ALA A 196 -40.79 -8.58 6.63
CA ALA A 196 -41.64 -7.88 5.70
C ALA A 196 -42.56 -6.78 6.35
N ALA A 197 -42.53 -6.65 7.67
CA ALA A 197 -43.38 -5.77 8.48
C ALA A 197 -42.95 -4.30 8.55
N GLN A 198 -41.82 -3.87 7.93
CA GLN A 198 -41.34 -2.50 8.05
C GLN A 198 -41.44 -1.67 6.74
N ARG A 199 -42.22 -2.12 5.78
CA ARG A 199 -42.62 -1.24 4.64
C ARG A 199 -43.78 -0.36 5.11
N ARG A 200 -43.51 0.73 5.81
CA ARG A 200 -44.50 1.81 5.96
C ARG A 200 -44.68 2.47 4.60
N PRO A 201 -45.93 2.59 4.07
CA PRO A 201 -46.15 3.42 2.91
C PRO A 201 -45.84 4.89 3.31
N VAL A 202 -45.06 5.56 2.47
CA VAL A 202 -44.90 7.01 2.53
C VAL A 202 -46.19 7.54 1.90
N ASP A 203 -47.12 8.00 2.72
CA ASP A 203 -48.26 8.77 2.27
C ASP A 203 -47.76 10.14 1.75
N LEU A 204 -48.20 10.46 0.54
CA LEU A 204 -47.94 11.70 -0.20
C LEU A 204 -48.62 12.91 0.48
#